data_e4c912a17cc5c87f70bba6143cf4a2b2
#
_entry.id   e4c912a17cc5c87f70bba6143cf4a2b2
#
_cell.length_a   1.000
_cell.length_b   1.000
_cell.length_c   1.000
_cell.angle_alpha   90.00
_cell.angle_beta   90.00
_cell.angle_gamma   90.00
#
_symmetry.space_group_name_H-M   'P 1'
#
loop_
_entity.id
_entity.type
_entity.pdbx_description
1 polymer ?
#
loop_
_entity_poly.entity_id
_entity_poly.type
_entity_poly.pdbx_seq_one_letter_code
_entity_poly.pdbx_strand_id
1 'polypeptide(L)'
;DCALFVDTINFAFDIDIKKFAQRSISEPKNEPSVRGSQEAFVENLRTNTSMIRRNINNENLIIENITIGKTNKNNCAVCYIKDIANSSLVSETKYRLNNLDVDYVLSSSELIQLIKDDPETTLPEIMTTERADKACSYLLQGRVIIIYNGSPYALILPVTLFDFISSGEDVNLNYHFANLLKIIRGIAFFITLLLPGLYLAITIYHRELLPTELLYSIVASRVNVPFPILVEILIMELSFELIREAGLRVPSPLGSTVGIVGALVLGEAAVSASIVSPILIIIIAITAISSFAIPDFSLGFHLRIARFAYTLLGSLCGFLGIGVGLFIHLIT
;
A
#
# COMPACT_ATOMS: atom_id res chain seq x y z
N ASP A 1 -19.61 32.44 8.95
CA ASP A 1 -20.91 32.12 9.55
C ASP A 1 -21.82 33.35 9.43
N CYS A 2 -23.10 33.15 9.25
CA CYS A 2 -24.12 34.19 9.17
C CYS A 2 -25.16 33.92 10.25
N ALA A 3 -25.38 34.90 11.15
CA ALA A 3 -26.42 34.78 12.13
C ALA A 3 -27.73 35.38 11.56
N LEU A 4 -28.75 34.52 11.45
CA LEU A 4 -30.09 34.92 11.01
C LEU A 4 -30.97 35.15 12.25
N PHE A 5 -31.39 36.38 12.44
CA PHE A 5 -32.36 36.77 13.46
C PHE A 5 -33.76 36.82 12.82
N VAL A 6 -34.72 36.16 13.44
CA VAL A 6 -36.12 36.22 13.01
C VAL A 6 -36.92 36.92 14.09
N ASP A 7 -37.68 37.98 13.71
CA ASP A 7 -38.56 38.66 14.63
C ASP A 7 -39.54 37.65 15.25
N THR A 8 -39.77 37.78 16.54
CA THR A 8 -40.62 36.87 17.34
C THR A 8 -39.95 35.61 17.90
N ILE A 9 -38.68 35.33 17.62
CA ILE A 9 -37.99 34.15 18.13
C ILE A 9 -36.80 34.59 19.02
N ASN A 10 -36.66 34.03 20.24
CA ASN A 10 -35.62 34.36 21.21
C ASN A 10 -34.26 33.68 20.97
N PHE A 11 -34.04 33.12 19.79
CA PHE A 11 -32.76 32.51 19.40
C PHE A 11 -32.41 32.90 17.96
N ALA A 12 -31.12 32.90 17.67
CA ALA A 12 -30.59 33.15 16.34
C ALA A 12 -30.19 31.83 15.68
N PHE A 13 -30.38 31.72 14.38
CA PHE A 13 -29.86 30.62 13.58
C PHE A 13 -28.44 31.01 13.14
N ASP A 14 -27.47 30.19 13.50
CA ASP A 14 -26.12 30.28 12.95
C ASP A 14 -26.05 29.42 11.68
N ILE A 15 -25.87 30.10 10.54
CA ILE A 15 -25.81 29.45 9.22
C ILE A 15 -24.38 29.51 8.75
N ASP A 16 -23.78 28.35 8.60
CA ASP A 16 -22.46 28.23 7.99
C ASP A 16 -22.55 28.44 6.48
N ILE A 17 -22.16 29.60 6.03
CA ILE A 17 -22.13 30.02 4.62
C ILE A 17 -20.72 30.01 4.03
N LYS A 18 -19.73 29.45 4.77
CA LYS A 18 -18.36 29.37 4.28
C LYS A 18 -18.29 28.52 3.03
N LYS A 19 -17.84 29.10 1.95
CA LYS A 19 -17.54 28.39 0.70
C LYS A 19 -16.05 28.48 0.43
N PHE A 20 -15.35 27.45 0.82
CA PHE A 20 -13.93 27.32 0.46
C PHE A 20 -13.80 26.81 -0.97
N ALA A 21 -12.73 27.22 -1.66
CA ALA A 21 -12.36 26.60 -2.92
C ALA A 21 -12.08 25.11 -2.68
N GLN A 22 -12.76 24.24 -3.40
CA GLN A 22 -12.63 22.78 -3.25
C GLN A 22 -12.30 22.19 -4.61
N ARG A 23 -11.48 21.12 -4.57
CA ARG A 23 -11.26 20.30 -5.76
C ARG A 23 -12.58 19.60 -6.12
N SER A 24 -12.95 19.63 -7.39
CA SER A 24 -14.08 18.84 -7.89
C SER A 24 -13.76 17.34 -7.79
N ILE A 25 -14.79 16.51 -7.67
CA ILE A 25 -14.69 15.06 -7.78
C ILE A 25 -14.01 14.73 -9.12
N SER A 26 -12.97 13.93 -9.08
CA SER A 26 -12.15 13.56 -10.23
C SER A 26 -11.85 12.07 -10.19
N GLU A 27 -11.25 11.56 -11.24
CA GLU A 27 -10.80 10.17 -11.33
C GLU A 27 -9.71 9.86 -10.29
N PRO A 28 -9.68 8.61 -9.76
CA PRO A 28 -8.65 8.16 -8.86
C PRO A 28 -7.29 8.15 -9.56
N LYS A 29 -6.26 8.72 -8.92
CA LYS A 29 -4.93 8.83 -9.49
C LYS A 29 -4.05 7.62 -9.22
N ASN A 30 -4.18 7.05 -8.02
CA ASN A 30 -3.34 5.95 -7.57
C ASN A 30 -4.04 4.58 -7.67
N GLU A 31 -5.37 4.56 -7.76
CA GLU A 31 -6.17 3.36 -7.96
C GLU A 31 -7.01 3.47 -9.25
N PRO A 32 -6.40 3.64 -10.44
CA PRO A 32 -7.13 3.84 -11.70
C PRO A 32 -8.10 2.69 -11.95
N SER A 33 -9.30 3.02 -12.43
CA SER A 33 -10.35 2.06 -12.75
C SER A 33 -10.62 2.05 -14.25
N VAL A 34 -10.55 0.86 -14.85
CA VAL A 34 -10.92 0.66 -16.27
C VAL A 34 -12.43 0.41 -16.39
N ARG A 35 -13.01 -0.33 -15.44
CA ARG A 35 -14.45 -0.62 -15.39
C ARG A 35 -14.93 -0.39 -13.95
N GLY A 36 -15.91 0.48 -13.76
CA GLY A 36 -16.46 0.79 -12.45
C GLY A 36 -16.56 2.29 -12.21
N SER A 37 -16.78 2.67 -10.94
CA SER A 37 -16.85 4.06 -10.55
C SER A 37 -15.50 4.74 -10.72
N GLN A 38 -15.51 5.92 -11.32
CA GLN A 38 -14.31 6.77 -11.48
C GLN A 38 -14.33 7.94 -10.49
N GLU A 39 -15.21 7.91 -9.49
CA GLU A 39 -15.27 8.94 -8.47
C GLU A 39 -14.29 8.64 -7.33
N ALA A 40 -13.35 9.56 -7.12
CA ALA A 40 -12.41 9.52 -6.01
C ALA A 40 -12.80 10.49 -4.90
N PHE A 41 -12.43 10.16 -3.67
CA PHE A 41 -12.54 11.05 -2.54
C PHE A 41 -11.72 12.34 -2.75
N VAL A 42 -12.20 13.40 -2.14
CA VAL A 42 -11.57 14.72 -2.16
C VAL A 42 -11.12 15.09 -0.74
N GLU A 43 -10.48 16.24 -0.60
CA GLU A 43 -9.99 16.70 0.71
C GLU A 43 -11.11 17.13 1.66
N ASN A 44 -12.33 17.38 1.17
CA ASN A 44 -13.45 17.84 1.97
C ASN A 44 -14.24 16.70 2.58
N LEU A 45 -14.29 16.64 3.92
CA LEU A 45 -14.97 15.61 4.70
C LEU A 45 -16.47 15.50 4.34
N ARG A 46 -17.18 16.65 4.21
CA ARG A 46 -18.62 16.65 3.92
C ARG A 46 -18.92 16.08 2.54
N THR A 47 -18.11 16.40 1.54
CA THR A 47 -18.23 15.82 0.19
C THR A 47 -18.06 14.33 0.23
N ASN A 48 -17.00 13.82 0.90
CA ASN A 48 -16.71 12.40 1.01
C ASN A 48 -17.81 11.62 1.73
N THR A 49 -18.31 12.13 2.85
CA THR A 49 -19.43 11.50 3.57
C THR A 49 -20.72 11.52 2.76
N SER A 50 -20.96 12.56 1.95
CA SER A 50 -22.09 12.62 1.03
C SER A 50 -21.97 11.58 -0.10
N MET A 51 -20.76 11.32 -0.62
CA MET A 51 -20.52 10.26 -1.60
C MET A 51 -20.84 8.88 -1.02
N ILE A 52 -20.44 8.60 0.23
CA ILE A 52 -20.79 7.34 0.91
C ILE A 52 -22.30 7.22 1.07
N ARG A 53 -22.99 8.25 1.55
CA ARG A 53 -24.45 8.23 1.72
C ARG A 53 -25.21 8.04 0.41
N ARG A 54 -24.70 8.57 -0.68
CA ARG A 54 -25.30 8.40 -2.01
C ARG A 54 -25.16 6.96 -2.49
N ASN A 55 -24.02 6.31 -2.21
CA ASN A 55 -23.75 4.93 -2.63
C ASN A 55 -24.43 3.90 -1.71
N ILE A 56 -24.57 4.22 -0.42
CA ILE A 56 -25.23 3.36 0.57
C ILE A 56 -26.48 4.08 1.10
N ASN A 57 -27.61 3.84 0.46
CA ASN A 57 -28.90 4.38 0.89
C ASN A 57 -29.53 3.43 1.93
N ASN A 58 -28.99 3.46 3.16
CA ASN A 58 -29.43 2.63 4.28
C ASN A 58 -29.52 3.49 5.54
N GLU A 59 -30.65 3.40 6.26
CA GLU A 59 -30.88 4.13 7.52
C GLU A 59 -29.91 3.73 8.65
N ASN A 60 -29.38 2.50 8.58
CA ASN A 60 -28.39 1.97 9.54
C ASN A 60 -26.95 2.43 9.26
N LEU A 61 -26.73 3.21 8.20
CA LEU A 61 -25.43 3.84 7.96
C LEU A 61 -25.24 4.99 8.95
N ILE A 62 -24.33 4.80 9.89
CA ILE A 62 -23.98 5.78 10.91
C ILE A 62 -22.66 6.46 10.48
N ILE A 63 -22.66 7.79 10.56
CA ILE A 63 -21.49 8.62 10.33
C ILE A 63 -21.36 9.55 11.54
N GLU A 64 -20.35 9.32 12.35
CA GLU A 64 -20.08 10.10 13.56
C GLU A 64 -18.82 10.94 13.38
N ASN A 65 -18.91 12.22 13.71
CA ASN A 65 -17.78 13.13 13.64
C ASN A 65 -17.05 13.15 14.98
N ILE A 66 -15.72 13.03 14.92
CA ILE A 66 -14.79 13.13 16.05
C ILE A 66 -13.79 14.22 15.72
N THR A 67 -13.47 15.06 16.68
CA THR A 67 -12.47 16.13 16.52
C THR A 67 -11.15 15.65 17.10
N ILE A 68 -10.07 15.73 16.31
CA ILE A 68 -8.72 15.28 16.67
C ILE A 68 -7.78 16.49 16.72
N GLY A 69 -6.82 16.44 17.65
CA GLY A 69 -5.79 17.47 17.84
C GLY A 69 -6.25 18.60 18.77
N LYS A 70 -5.36 19.00 19.66
CA LYS A 70 -5.62 20.08 20.63
C LYS A 70 -5.59 21.44 19.97
N THR A 71 -4.65 21.65 19.06
CA THR A 71 -4.39 22.95 18.42
C THR A 71 -5.18 23.10 17.12
N ASN A 72 -5.10 22.12 16.20
CA ASN A 72 -5.74 22.24 14.90
C ASN A 72 -7.23 21.82 14.90
N LYS A 73 -7.69 21.06 15.89
CA LYS A 73 -9.08 20.62 16.08
C LYS A 73 -9.72 20.16 14.75
N ASN A 74 -9.04 19.27 14.04
CA ASN A 74 -9.51 18.81 12.76
C ASN A 74 -10.54 17.69 12.92
N ASN A 75 -11.50 17.61 12.00
CA ASN A 75 -12.59 16.65 12.08
C ASN A 75 -12.26 15.38 11.28
N CYS A 76 -12.63 14.24 11.85
CA CYS A 76 -12.72 12.99 11.12
C CYS A 76 -14.10 12.38 11.29
N ALA A 77 -14.57 11.62 10.31
CA ALA A 77 -15.83 10.90 10.36
C ALA A 77 -15.56 9.39 10.46
N VAL A 78 -16.15 8.75 11.46
CA VAL A 78 -16.18 7.29 11.60
C VAL A 78 -17.48 6.79 10.99
N CYS A 79 -17.36 5.98 9.92
CA CYS A 79 -18.47 5.45 9.15
C CYS A 79 -18.60 3.95 9.39
N TYR A 80 -19.80 3.47 9.68
CA TYR A 80 -20.09 2.04 9.85
C TYR A 80 -21.58 1.75 9.67
N ILE A 81 -21.94 0.48 9.42
CA ILE A 81 -23.34 0.04 9.34
C ILE A 81 -23.68 -0.67 10.65
N LYS A 82 -24.64 -0.12 11.41
CA LYS A 82 -24.98 -0.54 12.78
C LYS A 82 -25.29 -2.03 12.91
N ASP A 83 -26.01 -2.61 11.95
CA ASP A 83 -26.48 -3.99 12.03
C ASP A 83 -25.44 -5.02 11.55
N ILE A 84 -24.35 -4.56 10.88
CA ILE A 84 -23.37 -5.43 10.27
C ILE A 84 -22.01 -5.30 10.97
N ALA A 85 -21.64 -4.08 11.36
CA ALA A 85 -20.34 -3.82 11.97
C ALA A 85 -20.24 -4.39 13.40
N ASN A 86 -19.09 -4.94 13.73
CA ASN A 86 -18.83 -5.43 15.09
C ASN A 86 -18.77 -4.23 16.06
N SER A 87 -19.63 -4.24 17.07
CA SER A 87 -19.75 -3.15 18.06
C SER A 87 -18.47 -2.94 18.87
N SER A 88 -17.71 -3.99 19.17
CA SER A 88 -16.43 -3.87 19.87
C SER A 88 -15.38 -3.16 19.02
N LEU A 89 -15.34 -3.44 17.71
CA LEU A 89 -14.44 -2.75 16.78
C LEU A 89 -14.79 -1.26 16.66
N VAL A 90 -16.09 -0.94 16.55
CA VAL A 90 -16.53 0.47 16.48
C VAL A 90 -16.15 1.21 17.77
N SER A 91 -16.37 0.59 18.94
CA SER A 91 -16.03 1.20 20.23
C SER A 91 -14.52 1.38 20.39
N GLU A 92 -13.71 0.41 19.99
CA GLU A 92 -12.24 0.50 20.01
C GLU A 92 -11.73 1.60 19.07
N THR A 93 -12.25 1.66 17.85
CA THR A 93 -11.89 2.73 16.90
C THR A 93 -12.17 4.11 17.48
N LYS A 94 -13.36 4.31 18.05
CA LYS A 94 -13.72 5.57 18.70
C LYS A 94 -12.85 5.86 19.94
N TYR A 95 -12.57 4.84 20.74
CA TYR A 95 -11.72 4.96 21.91
C TYR A 95 -10.32 5.45 21.52
N ARG A 96 -9.70 4.86 20.51
CA ARG A 96 -8.38 5.28 20.02
C ARG A 96 -8.40 6.72 19.51
N LEU A 97 -9.38 7.07 18.67
CA LEU A 97 -9.48 8.42 18.11
C LEU A 97 -9.73 9.49 19.19
N ASN A 98 -10.55 9.22 20.19
CA ASN A 98 -10.85 10.18 21.28
C ASN A 98 -9.71 10.32 22.29
N ASN A 99 -8.86 9.30 22.44
CA ASN A 99 -7.74 9.31 23.39
C ASN A 99 -6.40 9.73 22.76
N LEU A 100 -6.40 10.18 21.51
CA LEU A 100 -5.20 10.73 20.88
C LEU A 100 -4.77 12.01 21.60
N ASP A 101 -3.65 11.93 22.32
CA ASP A 101 -3.04 13.08 23.01
C ASP A 101 -1.97 13.73 22.12
N VAL A 102 -2.43 14.42 21.07
CA VAL A 102 -1.56 15.09 20.08
C VAL A 102 -2.00 16.52 19.88
N ASP A 103 -1.05 17.40 19.61
CA ASP A 103 -1.36 18.80 19.37
C ASP A 103 -2.03 19.01 18.01
N TYR A 104 -1.57 18.29 17.00
CA TYR A 104 -2.11 18.36 15.64
C TYR A 104 -1.96 17.04 14.91
N VAL A 105 -2.79 16.84 13.90
CA VAL A 105 -2.66 15.82 12.86
C VAL A 105 -2.88 16.53 11.53
N LEU A 106 -2.04 16.31 10.53
CA LEU A 106 -2.15 17.02 9.24
C LEU A 106 -2.57 16.10 8.11
N SER A 107 -2.30 14.80 8.23
CA SER A 107 -2.60 13.83 7.17
C SER A 107 -3.22 12.55 7.70
N SER A 108 -3.94 11.83 6.82
CA SER A 108 -4.43 10.49 7.13
C SER A 108 -3.31 9.48 7.39
N SER A 109 -2.15 9.65 6.75
CA SER A 109 -0.99 8.78 6.97
C SER A 109 -0.40 8.95 8.38
N GLU A 110 -0.37 10.18 8.90
CA GLU A 110 0.02 10.45 10.28
C GLU A 110 -1.00 9.83 11.26
N LEU A 111 -2.29 9.98 10.97
CA LEU A 111 -3.34 9.36 11.77
C LEU A 111 -3.20 7.84 11.84
N ILE A 112 -2.88 7.16 10.72
CA ILE A 112 -2.62 5.71 10.70
C ILE A 112 -1.53 5.35 11.70
N GLN A 113 -0.41 6.07 11.71
CA GLN A 113 0.70 5.77 12.62
C GLN A 113 0.33 5.92 14.09
N LEU A 114 -0.62 6.81 14.41
CA LEU A 114 -1.08 7.05 15.77
C LEU A 114 -2.11 6.04 16.29
N ILE A 115 -2.85 5.39 15.39
CA ILE A 115 -3.95 4.49 15.77
C ILE A 115 -3.64 3.01 15.52
N LYS A 116 -2.54 2.66 14.87
CA LYS A 116 -2.15 1.26 14.62
C LYS A 116 -1.77 0.55 15.93
N ASP A 117 -1.84 -0.77 15.95
CA ASP A 117 -1.57 -1.60 17.12
C ASP A 117 -0.09 -1.58 17.50
N ASP A 118 0.78 -1.80 16.51
CA ASP A 118 2.23 -1.77 16.69
C ASP A 118 2.87 -0.64 15.87
N PRO A 119 3.35 0.44 16.52
CA PRO A 119 4.04 1.54 15.87
C PRO A 119 5.31 1.16 15.12
N GLU A 120 5.99 0.06 15.52
CA GLU A 120 7.27 -0.35 14.95
C GLU A 120 7.08 -1.28 13.75
N THR A 121 5.94 -1.95 13.61
CA THR A 121 5.70 -2.83 12.47
C THR A 121 5.65 -2.06 11.16
N THR A 122 6.29 -2.62 10.13
CA THR A 122 6.20 -2.11 8.76
C THR A 122 5.03 -2.74 8.00
N LEU A 123 4.43 -3.82 8.52
CA LEU A 123 3.25 -4.45 7.94
C LEU A 123 2.05 -3.50 8.06
N PRO A 124 1.32 -3.23 6.97
CA PRO A 124 0.16 -2.36 7.04
C PRO A 124 -1.02 -3.03 7.76
N GLU A 125 -1.54 -2.38 8.80
CA GLU A 125 -2.71 -2.82 9.57
C GLU A 125 -4.00 -2.15 9.12
N ILE A 126 -3.89 -1.03 8.43
CA ILE A 126 -4.99 -0.20 7.95
C ILE A 126 -4.82 0.02 6.46
N MET A 127 -5.86 -0.29 5.69
CA MET A 127 -5.86 -0.05 4.25
C MET A 127 -6.31 1.37 3.95
N THR A 128 -5.71 1.98 2.94
CA THR A 128 -6.12 3.28 2.41
C THR A 128 -6.74 3.12 1.03
N THR A 129 -7.77 3.89 0.72
CA THR A 129 -8.33 3.95 -0.62
C THR A 129 -8.82 5.35 -0.95
N GLU A 130 -8.62 5.77 -2.20
CA GLU A 130 -9.22 6.99 -2.74
C GLU A 130 -10.57 6.73 -3.43
N ARG A 131 -10.97 5.47 -3.59
CA ARG A 131 -12.19 5.05 -4.30
C ARG A 131 -13.38 4.94 -3.34
N ALA A 132 -14.44 5.66 -3.66
CA ALA A 132 -15.68 5.62 -2.87
C ALA A 132 -16.42 4.28 -2.98
N ASP A 133 -16.42 3.64 -4.16
CA ASP A 133 -17.04 2.33 -4.38
C ASP A 133 -16.36 1.22 -3.57
N LYS A 134 -15.02 1.19 -3.54
CA LYS A 134 -14.23 0.26 -2.73
C LYS A 134 -14.52 0.44 -1.24
N ALA A 135 -14.51 1.68 -0.75
CA ALA A 135 -14.86 2.01 0.62
C ALA A 135 -16.28 1.50 0.97
N CYS A 136 -17.26 1.78 0.13
CA CYS A 136 -18.64 1.32 0.34
C CYS A 136 -18.75 -0.21 0.36
N SER A 137 -18.00 -0.92 -0.48
CA SER A 137 -18.00 -2.38 -0.49
C SER A 137 -17.51 -2.97 0.85
N TYR A 138 -16.52 -2.35 1.47
CA TYR A 138 -16.01 -2.76 2.79
C TYR A 138 -16.99 -2.40 3.92
N LEU A 139 -17.70 -1.27 3.86
CA LEU A 139 -18.77 -0.95 4.81
C LEU A 139 -19.86 -2.01 4.80
N LEU A 140 -20.27 -2.47 3.62
CA LEU A 140 -21.26 -3.53 3.45
C LEU A 140 -20.79 -4.89 3.96
N GLN A 141 -19.48 -5.09 4.12
CA GLN A 141 -18.87 -6.27 4.75
C GLN A 141 -18.73 -6.13 6.28
N GLY A 142 -19.20 -5.03 6.87
CA GLY A 142 -19.14 -4.79 8.32
C GLY A 142 -17.85 -4.15 8.84
N ARG A 143 -17.05 -3.62 7.96
CA ARG A 143 -15.83 -2.88 8.35
C ARG A 143 -16.13 -1.45 8.75
N VAL A 144 -15.21 -0.84 9.47
CA VAL A 144 -15.27 0.56 9.88
C VAL A 144 -14.39 1.38 8.94
N ILE A 145 -14.87 2.54 8.54
CA ILE A 145 -14.12 3.47 7.71
C ILE A 145 -13.96 4.79 8.45
N ILE A 146 -12.73 5.31 8.42
CA ILE A 146 -12.41 6.64 8.92
C ILE A 146 -12.10 7.54 7.74
N ILE A 147 -12.77 8.68 7.67
CA ILE A 147 -12.48 9.74 6.69
C ILE A 147 -11.94 10.94 7.45
N TYR A 148 -10.73 11.35 7.10
CA TYR A 148 -10.06 12.48 7.71
C TYR A 148 -10.21 13.73 6.83
N ASN A 149 -10.57 14.86 7.43
CA ASN A 149 -10.71 16.12 6.70
C ASN A 149 -9.35 16.65 6.26
N GLY A 150 -9.22 16.99 5.00
CA GLY A 150 -7.95 17.38 4.39
C GLY A 150 -7.18 16.25 3.70
N SER A 151 -7.75 15.03 3.68
CA SER A 151 -7.16 13.89 2.99
C SER A 151 -8.15 13.27 1.99
N PRO A 152 -7.68 12.94 0.77
CA PRO A 152 -8.49 12.25 -0.24
C PRO A 152 -8.53 10.73 -0.05
N TYR A 153 -8.14 10.23 1.11
CA TYR A 153 -8.11 8.80 1.42
C TYR A 153 -9.07 8.45 2.55
N ALA A 154 -9.81 7.37 2.36
CA ALA A 154 -10.54 6.69 3.41
C ALA A 154 -9.65 5.58 4.01
N LEU A 155 -9.67 5.45 5.34
CA LEU A 155 -8.97 4.43 6.09
C LEU A 155 -9.95 3.31 6.42
N ILE A 156 -9.59 2.07 6.11
CA ILE A 156 -10.44 0.88 6.25
C ILE A 156 -9.85 -0.02 7.31
N LEU A 157 -10.65 -0.43 8.27
CA LEU A 157 -10.24 -1.35 9.34
C LEU A 157 -11.43 -2.25 9.79
N PRO A 158 -11.13 -3.48 10.28
CA PRO A 158 -9.85 -4.19 10.17
C PRO A 158 -9.62 -4.69 8.75
N VAL A 159 -8.38 -5.01 8.43
CA VAL A 159 -8.01 -5.59 7.14
C VAL A 159 -7.23 -6.88 7.32
N THR A 160 -7.22 -7.70 6.29
CA THR A 160 -6.46 -8.93 6.20
C THR A 160 -5.42 -8.83 5.09
N LEU A 161 -4.39 -9.67 5.13
CA LEU A 161 -3.39 -9.73 4.06
C LEU A 161 -4.01 -9.91 2.66
N PHE A 162 -5.09 -10.68 2.57
CA PHE A 162 -5.78 -10.94 1.30
C PHE A 162 -6.48 -9.70 0.73
N ASP A 163 -6.87 -8.76 1.59
CA ASP A 163 -7.48 -7.50 1.15
C ASP A 163 -6.48 -6.63 0.40
N PHE A 164 -5.22 -6.61 0.84
CA PHE A 164 -4.14 -5.88 0.18
C PHE A 164 -3.72 -6.47 -1.17
N ILE A 165 -3.92 -7.79 -1.37
CA ILE A 165 -3.66 -8.47 -2.64
C ILE A 165 -4.81 -8.28 -3.62
N SER A 166 -6.02 -7.99 -3.12
CA SER A 166 -7.21 -7.77 -3.93
C SER A 166 -7.26 -6.35 -4.47
N SER A 167 -7.58 -6.19 -5.75
CA SER A 167 -7.83 -4.88 -6.36
C SER A 167 -9.33 -4.57 -6.36
N GLY A 168 -9.69 -3.29 -6.25
CA GLY A 168 -11.08 -2.85 -6.42
C GLY A 168 -11.68 -3.14 -7.81
N GLU A 169 -10.86 -3.46 -8.79
CA GLU A 169 -11.33 -3.87 -10.12
C GLU A 169 -11.78 -5.34 -10.20
N ASP A 170 -11.34 -6.19 -9.26
CA ASP A 170 -11.65 -7.63 -9.29
C ASP A 170 -13.16 -7.90 -9.23
N VAL A 171 -13.91 -7.00 -8.59
CA VAL A 171 -15.39 -7.08 -8.49
C VAL A 171 -16.07 -6.85 -9.85
N ASN A 172 -15.43 -6.09 -10.74
CA ASN A 172 -15.97 -5.73 -12.05
C ASN A 172 -15.56 -6.73 -13.14
N LEU A 173 -14.75 -7.73 -12.80
CA LEU A 173 -14.27 -8.74 -13.71
C LEU A 173 -15.06 -10.05 -13.60
N ASN A 174 -14.98 -10.89 -14.65
CA ASN A 174 -15.51 -12.24 -14.59
C ASN A 174 -14.81 -13.01 -13.46
N TYR A 175 -15.58 -13.82 -12.70
CA TYR A 175 -15.12 -14.59 -11.54
C TYR A 175 -13.84 -15.39 -11.79
N HIS A 176 -13.74 -16.10 -12.92
CA HIS A 176 -12.57 -16.90 -13.25
C HIS A 176 -11.33 -16.03 -13.50
N PHE A 177 -11.53 -14.91 -14.18
CA PHE A 177 -10.43 -13.99 -14.48
C PHE A 177 -9.95 -13.25 -13.24
N ALA A 178 -10.88 -12.77 -12.39
CA ALA A 178 -10.55 -12.14 -11.12
C ALA A 178 -9.75 -13.09 -10.20
N ASN A 179 -10.15 -14.36 -10.10
CA ASN A 179 -9.43 -15.35 -9.31
C ASN A 179 -8.04 -15.66 -9.87
N LEU A 180 -7.89 -15.76 -11.21
CA LEU A 180 -6.58 -15.91 -11.83
C LEU A 180 -5.64 -14.76 -11.49
N LEU A 181 -6.12 -13.51 -11.56
CA LEU A 181 -5.32 -12.34 -11.21
C LEU A 181 -4.93 -12.34 -9.74
N LYS A 182 -5.83 -12.73 -8.82
CA LYS A 182 -5.50 -12.87 -7.39
C LYS A 182 -4.40 -13.91 -7.16
N ILE A 183 -4.44 -15.05 -7.87
CA ILE A 183 -3.39 -16.08 -7.78
C ILE A 183 -2.06 -15.51 -8.28
N ILE A 184 -2.05 -14.83 -9.44
CA ILE A 184 -0.84 -14.20 -10.00
C ILE A 184 -0.25 -13.18 -9.00
N ARG A 185 -1.08 -12.35 -8.38
CA ARG A 185 -0.64 -11.40 -7.35
C ARG A 185 -0.11 -12.09 -6.09
N GLY A 186 -0.73 -13.20 -5.67
CA GLY A 186 -0.22 -14.04 -4.59
C GLY A 186 1.15 -14.62 -4.90
N ILE A 187 1.38 -15.13 -6.12
CA ILE A 187 2.69 -15.59 -6.57
C ILE A 187 3.68 -14.41 -6.61
N ALA A 188 3.28 -13.27 -7.12
CA ALA A 188 4.10 -12.06 -7.18
C ALA A 188 4.53 -11.59 -5.78
N PHE A 189 3.66 -11.70 -4.77
CA PHE A 189 3.97 -11.43 -3.37
C PHE A 189 5.17 -12.28 -2.88
N PHE A 190 5.11 -13.61 -3.08
CA PHE A 190 6.19 -14.51 -2.68
C PHE A 190 7.47 -14.28 -3.49
N ILE A 191 7.36 -14.05 -4.79
CA ILE A 191 8.52 -13.72 -5.65
C ILE A 191 9.19 -12.45 -5.15
N THR A 192 8.43 -11.39 -4.91
CA THR A 192 8.95 -10.11 -4.44
C THR A 192 9.70 -10.25 -3.12
N LEU A 193 9.16 -11.04 -2.20
CA LEU A 193 9.71 -11.20 -0.86
C LEU A 193 10.93 -12.12 -0.85
N LEU A 194 10.84 -13.26 -1.52
CA LEU A 194 11.75 -14.39 -1.30
C LEU A 194 12.76 -14.62 -2.42
N LEU A 195 12.47 -14.25 -3.67
CA LEU A 195 13.26 -14.70 -4.81
C LEU A 195 14.75 -14.35 -4.73
N PRO A 196 15.19 -13.14 -4.34
CA PRO A 196 16.62 -12.85 -4.21
C PRO A 196 17.31 -13.67 -3.11
N GLY A 197 16.63 -13.80 -1.96
CA GLY A 197 17.14 -14.63 -0.84
C GLY A 197 17.22 -16.11 -1.21
N LEU A 198 16.20 -16.64 -1.90
CA LEU A 198 16.19 -18.02 -2.39
C LEU A 198 17.32 -18.27 -3.41
N TYR A 199 17.54 -17.33 -4.33
CA TYR A 199 18.65 -17.44 -5.28
C TYR A 199 20.00 -17.54 -4.57
N LEU A 200 20.23 -16.72 -3.52
CA LEU A 200 21.43 -16.81 -2.68
C LEU A 200 21.51 -18.14 -1.94
N ALA A 201 20.44 -18.54 -1.29
CA ALA A 201 20.39 -19.81 -0.54
C ALA A 201 20.74 -21.01 -1.43
N ILE A 202 20.20 -21.04 -2.65
CA ILE A 202 20.45 -22.13 -3.61
C ILE A 202 21.89 -22.05 -4.12
N THR A 203 22.34 -20.89 -4.56
CA THR A 203 23.65 -20.75 -5.22
C THR A 203 24.83 -20.86 -4.27
N ILE A 204 24.67 -20.55 -2.99
CA ILE A 204 25.75 -20.62 -1.99
C ILE A 204 25.75 -21.98 -1.28
N TYR A 205 24.58 -22.44 -0.78
CA TYR A 205 24.48 -23.56 0.14
C TYR A 205 23.90 -24.84 -0.47
N HIS A 206 23.02 -24.75 -1.47
CA HIS A 206 22.21 -25.87 -1.96
C HIS A 206 22.32 -26.02 -3.49
N ARG A 207 23.54 -26.02 -4.00
CA ARG A 207 23.82 -26.11 -5.45
C ARG A 207 23.29 -27.40 -6.09
N GLU A 208 23.12 -28.44 -5.30
CA GLU A 208 22.64 -29.77 -5.73
C GLU A 208 21.16 -29.72 -6.18
N LEU A 209 20.41 -28.69 -5.80
CA LEU A 209 19.04 -28.51 -6.27
C LEU A 209 18.94 -28.04 -7.72
N LEU A 210 20.04 -27.51 -8.26
CA LEU A 210 20.06 -27.03 -9.63
C LEU A 210 20.39 -28.16 -10.61
N PRO A 211 19.69 -28.24 -11.76
CA PRO A 211 20.15 -29.10 -12.87
C PRO A 211 21.58 -28.71 -13.24
N THR A 212 22.39 -29.72 -13.54
CA THR A 212 23.83 -29.52 -13.82
C THR A 212 24.11 -28.52 -14.93
N GLU A 213 23.32 -28.51 -15.99
CA GLU A 213 23.47 -27.57 -17.10
C GLU A 213 23.21 -26.12 -16.66
N LEU A 214 22.19 -25.90 -15.80
CA LEU A 214 21.89 -24.59 -15.26
C LEU A 214 23.00 -24.13 -14.29
N LEU A 215 23.49 -25.03 -13.45
CA LEU A 215 24.61 -24.76 -12.55
C LEU A 215 25.86 -24.33 -13.34
N TYR A 216 26.23 -25.05 -14.41
CA TYR A 216 27.33 -24.64 -15.27
C TYR A 216 27.10 -23.24 -15.92
N SER A 217 25.87 -22.96 -16.35
CA SER A 217 25.52 -21.66 -16.91
C SER A 217 25.68 -20.53 -15.89
N ILE A 218 25.24 -20.75 -14.64
CA ILE A 218 25.40 -19.78 -13.55
C ILE A 218 26.89 -19.56 -13.26
N VAL A 219 27.68 -20.61 -13.12
CA VAL A 219 29.11 -20.53 -12.84
C VAL A 219 29.85 -19.83 -13.99
N ALA A 220 29.57 -20.19 -15.25
CA ALA A 220 30.17 -19.58 -16.42
C ALA A 220 29.85 -18.09 -16.53
N SER A 221 28.61 -17.69 -16.24
CA SER A 221 28.17 -16.29 -16.30
C SER A 221 28.88 -15.39 -15.27
N ARG A 222 29.53 -15.98 -14.25
CA ARG A 222 30.18 -15.28 -13.15
C ARG A 222 31.71 -15.29 -13.19
N VAL A 223 32.30 -15.98 -14.16
CA VAL A 223 33.78 -16.13 -14.24
C VAL A 223 34.52 -14.79 -14.22
N ASN A 224 33.94 -13.76 -14.86
CA ASN A 224 34.56 -12.44 -14.96
C ASN A 224 34.04 -11.44 -13.91
N VAL A 225 33.13 -11.83 -13.03
CA VAL A 225 32.54 -10.92 -12.03
C VAL A 225 33.42 -10.94 -10.77
N PRO A 226 33.95 -9.78 -10.32
CA PRO A 226 34.89 -9.71 -9.21
C PRO A 226 34.23 -9.76 -7.83
N PHE A 227 32.88 -9.59 -7.76
CA PHE A 227 32.16 -9.46 -6.50
C PHE A 227 31.53 -10.79 -6.03
N PRO A 228 31.40 -10.98 -4.70
CA PRO A 228 30.53 -12.03 -4.15
C PRO A 228 29.07 -11.83 -4.57
N ILE A 229 28.29 -12.93 -4.70
CA ILE A 229 26.88 -12.89 -5.15
C ILE A 229 26.03 -11.94 -4.32
N LEU A 230 26.20 -11.92 -3.00
CA LEU A 230 25.48 -11.03 -2.10
C LEU A 230 25.70 -9.55 -2.48
N VAL A 231 26.95 -9.17 -2.75
CA VAL A 231 27.29 -7.77 -3.11
C VAL A 231 26.68 -7.42 -4.46
N GLU A 232 26.72 -8.33 -5.44
CA GLU A 232 26.07 -8.11 -6.74
C GLU A 232 24.57 -7.83 -6.57
N ILE A 233 23.86 -8.65 -5.77
CA ILE A 233 22.43 -8.48 -5.49
C ILE A 233 22.16 -7.12 -4.82
N LEU A 234 22.90 -6.81 -3.77
CA LEU A 234 22.68 -5.56 -3.03
C LEU A 234 22.93 -4.33 -3.91
N ILE A 235 23.96 -4.35 -4.75
CA ILE A 235 24.22 -3.26 -5.72
C ILE A 235 23.03 -3.11 -6.66
N MET A 236 22.53 -4.20 -7.23
CA MET A 236 21.42 -4.13 -8.19
C MET A 236 20.09 -3.77 -7.53
N GLU A 237 19.78 -4.33 -6.36
CA GLU A 237 18.57 -3.95 -5.60
C GLU A 237 18.57 -2.48 -5.21
N LEU A 238 19.70 -1.99 -4.69
CA LEU A 238 19.84 -0.58 -4.33
C LEU A 238 19.74 0.32 -5.57
N SER A 239 20.37 -0.05 -6.66
CA SER A 239 20.30 0.70 -7.93
C SER A 239 18.86 0.76 -8.44
N PHE A 240 18.12 -0.34 -8.35
CA PHE A 240 16.72 -0.39 -8.75
C PHE A 240 15.83 0.49 -7.86
N GLU A 241 16.04 0.48 -6.53
CA GLU A 241 15.31 1.37 -5.62
C GLU A 241 15.64 2.85 -5.88
N LEU A 242 16.89 3.19 -6.22
CA LEU A 242 17.26 4.55 -6.62
C LEU A 242 16.57 5.00 -7.92
N ILE A 243 16.48 4.13 -8.92
CA ILE A 243 15.75 4.42 -10.17
C ILE A 243 14.27 4.66 -9.88
N ARG A 244 13.67 3.84 -9.02
CA ARG A 244 12.27 3.97 -8.61
C ARG A 244 12.02 5.28 -7.87
N GLU A 245 12.85 5.60 -6.87
CA GLU A 245 12.75 6.84 -6.10
C GLU A 245 12.90 8.08 -7.01
N ALA A 246 13.86 8.04 -7.94
CA ALA A 246 14.02 9.08 -8.94
C ALA A 246 12.76 9.23 -9.81
N GLY A 247 12.17 8.09 -10.25
CA GLY A 247 10.96 8.08 -11.06
C GLY A 247 9.74 8.69 -10.36
N LEU A 248 9.63 8.56 -9.04
CA LEU A 248 8.55 9.16 -8.25
C LEU A 248 8.68 10.69 -8.11
N ARG A 249 9.92 11.21 -8.12
CA ARG A 249 10.20 12.65 -7.95
C ARG A 249 10.16 13.44 -9.25
N VAL A 250 10.34 12.79 -10.37
CA VAL A 250 10.32 13.44 -11.69
C VAL A 250 8.87 13.63 -12.15
N PRO A 251 8.50 14.77 -12.77
CA PRO A 251 7.17 14.98 -13.31
C PRO A 251 6.75 13.83 -14.26
N SER A 252 5.49 13.42 -14.18
CA SER A 252 4.96 12.20 -14.81
C SER A 252 5.33 11.97 -16.29
N PRO A 253 5.46 12.98 -17.17
CA PRO A 253 5.84 12.74 -18.56
C PRO A 253 7.27 12.20 -18.72
N LEU A 254 8.18 12.52 -17.81
CA LEU A 254 9.58 12.13 -17.84
C LEU A 254 9.90 10.94 -16.91
N GLY A 255 9.10 10.75 -15.85
CA GLY A 255 9.38 9.75 -14.82
C GLY A 255 9.38 8.32 -15.37
N SER A 256 8.42 7.96 -16.21
CA SER A 256 8.37 6.64 -16.87
C SER A 256 9.57 6.42 -17.80
N THR A 257 9.96 7.45 -18.56
CA THR A 257 11.12 7.38 -19.46
C THR A 257 12.41 7.18 -18.67
N VAL A 258 12.63 7.92 -17.59
CA VAL A 258 13.80 7.77 -16.72
C VAL A 258 13.85 6.36 -16.13
N GLY A 259 12.71 5.81 -15.70
CA GLY A 259 12.63 4.45 -15.19
C GLY A 259 13.04 3.39 -16.22
N ILE A 260 12.49 3.46 -17.43
CA ILE A 260 12.76 2.50 -18.51
C ILE A 260 14.20 2.61 -19.00
N VAL A 261 14.64 3.81 -19.35
CA VAL A 261 16.00 4.04 -19.88
C VAL A 261 17.04 3.75 -18.80
N GLY A 262 16.80 4.20 -17.56
CA GLY A 262 17.71 3.94 -16.44
C GLY A 262 17.90 2.44 -16.18
N ALA A 263 16.81 1.67 -16.13
CA ALA A 263 16.88 0.22 -15.91
C ALA A 263 17.57 -0.52 -17.07
N LEU A 264 17.28 -0.14 -18.33
CA LEU A 264 17.88 -0.77 -19.50
C LEU A 264 19.38 -0.45 -19.58
N VAL A 265 19.74 0.83 -19.53
CA VAL A 265 21.14 1.27 -19.65
C VAL A 265 21.99 0.77 -18.50
N LEU A 266 21.47 0.84 -17.26
CA LEU A 266 22.20 0.36 -16.09
C LEU A 266 22.38 -1.16 -16.15
N GLY A 267 21.34 -1.92 -16.52
CA GLY A 267 21.39 -3.37 -16.62
C GLY A 267 22.40 -3.82 -17.68
N GLU A 268 22.36 -3.25 -18.88
CA GLU A 268 23.29 -3.58 -19.96
C GLU A 268 24.74 -3.16 -19.63
N ALA A 269 24.94 -1.97 -19.09
CA ALA A 269 26.26 -1.47 -18.71
C ALA A 269 26.85 -2.32 -17.58
N ALA A 270 26.08 -2.72 -16.59
CA ALA A 270 26.53 -3.54 -15.46
C ALA A 270 27.01 -4.93 -15.90
N VAL A 271 26.31 -5.56 -16.88
CA VAL A 271 26.73 -6.83 -17.49
C VAL A 271 27.95 -6.64 -18.36
N SER A 272 27.95 -5.64 -19.25
CA SER A 272 29.06 -5.38 -20.17
C SER A 272 30.36 -5.06 -19.43
N ALA A 273 30.25 -4.37 -18.28
CA ALA A 273 31.38 -4.10 -17.40
C ALA A 273 31.76 -5.27 -16.49
N SER A 274 31.08 -6.42 -16.58
CA SER A 274 31.26 -7.59 -15.70
C SER A 274 31.12 -7.25 -14.20
N ILE A 275 30.31 -6.25 -13.85
CA ILE A 275 30.03 -5.90 -12.44
C ILE A 275 29.05 -6.89 -11.84
N VAL A 276 28.08 -7.35 -12.66
CA VAL A 276 27.05 -8.33 -12.27
C VAL A 276 26.87 -9.40 -13.33
N SER A 277 26.39 -10.57 -12.93
CA SER A 277 26.09 -11.65 -13.86
C SER A 277 24.76 -11.43 -14.58
N PRO A 278 24.62 -11.84 -15.86
CA PRO A 278 23.38 -11.73 -16.63
C PRO A 278 22.20 -12.45 -15.96
N ILE A 279 22.43 -13.59 -15.33
CA ILE A 279 21.39 -14.36 -14.63
C ILE A 279 20.86 -13.59 -13.43
N LEU A 280 21.72 -12.90 -12.71
CA LEU A 280 21.30 -12.07 -11.59
C LEU A 280 20.36 -10.94 -12.02
N ILE A 281 20.63 -10.29 -13.16
CA ILE A 281 19.75 -9.25 -13.69
C ILE A 281 18.35 -9.79 -13.96
N ILE A 282 18.25 -11.02 -14.49
CA ILE A 282 16.94 -11.66 -14.71
C ILE A 282 16.21 -11.85 -13.36
N ILE A 283 16.90 -12.32 -12.32
CA ILE A 283 16.32 -12.50 -10.98
C ILE A 283 15.81 -11.18 -10.42
N ILE A 284 16.63 -10.13 -10.49
CA ILE A 284 16.23 -8.81 -10.01
C ILE A 284 15.09 -8.22 -10.84
N ALA A 285 15.10 -8.38 -12.16
CA ALA A 285 14.04 -7.91 -13.03
C ALA A 285 12.69 -8.59 -12.72
N ILE A 286 12.67 -9.91 -12.54
CA ILE A 286 11.47 -10.66 -12.17
C ILE A 286 10.96 -10.18 -10.80
N THR A 287 11.85 -10.00 -9.83
CA THR A 287 11.51 -9.48 -8.49
C THR A 287 10.89 -8.09 -8.57
N ALA A 288 11.50 -7.21 -9.37
CA ALA A 288 11.04 -5.86 -9.58
C ALA A 288 9.65 -5.80 -10.24
N ILE A 289 9.46 -6.55 -11.34
CA ILE A 289 8.17 -6.63 -12.04
C ILE A 289 7.09 -7.19 -11.10
N SER A 290 7.41 -8.23 -10.33
CA SER A 290 6.49 -8.81 -9.35
C SER A 290 6.07 -7.80 -8.28
N SER A 291 6.96 -6.91 -7.85
CA SER A 291 6.63 -5.88 -6.87
C SER A 291 5.59 -4.86 -7.38
N PHE A 292 5.52 -4.63 -8.70
CA PHE A 292 4.50 -3.77 -9.31
C PHE A 292 3.14 -4.46 -9.49
N ALA A 293 3.09 -5.78 -9.41
CA ALA A 293 1.83 -6.52 -9.50
C ALA A 293 0.98 -6.41 -8.21
N ILE A 294 1.57 -5.93 -7.11
CA ILE A 294 0.89 -5.76 -5.83
C ILE A 294 0.13 -4.44 -5.87
N PRO A 295 -1.22 -4.47 -5.71
CA PRO A 295 -2.05 -3.28 -5.92
C PRO A 295 -1.96 -2.26 -4.77
N ASP A 296 -1.67 -2.70 -3.56
CA ASP A 296 -1.58 -1.81 -2.40
C ASP A 296 -0.15 -1.27 -2.22
N PHE A 297 -0.05 0.05 -2.13
CA PHE A 297 1.23 0.74 -2.02
C PHE A 297 1.94 0.47 -0.69
N SER A 298 1.19 0.41 0.41
CA SER A 298 1.74 0.21 1.76
C SER A 298 2.32 -1.20 1.92
N LEU A 299 1.59 -2.22 1.43
CA LEU A 299 2.09 -3.60 1.39
C LEU A 299 3.31 -3.70 0.47
N GLY A 300 3.28 -3.07 -0.70
CA GLY A 300 4.42 -3.04 -1.62
C GLY A 300 5.67 -2.43 -0.98
N PHE A 301 5.51 -1.39 -0.15
CA PHE A 301 6.61 -0.77 0.59
C PHE A 301 7.18 -1.70 1.67
N HIS A 302 6.30 -2.35 2.44
CA HIS A 302 6.70 -3.35 3.44
C HIS A 302 7.52 -4.48 2.81
N LEU A 303 7.04 -5.07 1.70
CA LEU A 303 7.74 -6.18 1.03
C LEU A 303 9.13 -5.80 0.52
N ARG A 304 9.30 -4.56 0.08
CA ARG A 304 10.62 -4.07 -0.36
C ARG A 304 11.64 -4.01 0.79
N ILE A 305 11.21 -3.54 1.95
CA ILE A 305 12.08 -3.51 3.14
C ILE A 305 12.37 -4.95 3.60
N ALA A 306 11.32 -5.76 3.75
CA ALA A 306 11.45 -7.14 4.20
C ALA A 306 12.35 -7.98 3.27
N ARG A 307 12.30 -7.76 1.95
CA ARG A 307 13.14 -8.44 0.95
C ARG A 307 14.63 -8.32 1.26
N PHE A 308 15.12 -7.14 1.67
CA PHE A 308 16.52 -6.98 2.07
C PHE A 308 16.89 -7.88 3.26
N ALA A 309 16.01 -7.99 4.25
CA ALA A 309 16.21 -8.90 5.37
C ALA A 309 16.28 -10.36 4.91
N TYR A 310 15.37 -10.80 4.04
CA TYR A 310 15.39 -12.18 3.50
C TYR A 310 16.60 -12.44 2.59
N THR A 311 17.07 -11.45 1.86
CA THR A 311 18.30 -11.53 1.07
C THR A 311 19.51 -11.75 1.97
N LEU A 312 19.62 -11.03 3.07
CA LEU A 312 20.68 -11.24 4.06
C LEU A 312 20.56 -12.59 4.76
N LEU A 313 19.38 -12.98 5.23
CA LEU A 313 19.15 -14.27 5.88
C LEU A 313 19.45 -15.45 4.93
N GLY A 314 19.05 -15.35 3.66
CA GLY A 314 19.36 -16.33 2.63
C GLY A 314 20.86 -16.47 2.37
N SER A 315 21.61 -15.36 2.44
CA SER A 315 23.05 -15.36 2.25
C SER A 315 23.84 -15.91 3.44
N LEU A 316 23.34 -15.72 4.67
CA LEU A 316 24.02 -16.11 5.91
C LEU A 316 23.74 -17.56 6.32
N CYS A 317 22.49 -17.98 6.21
CA CYS A 317 22.01 -19.25 6.72
C CYS A 317 21.24 -20.11 5.69
N GLY A 318 21.20 -19.71 4.43
CA GLY A 318 20.50 -20.44 3.38
C GLY A 318 19.00 -20.59 3.64
N PHE A 319 18.42 -21.75 3.35
CA PHE A 319 16.99 -22.01 3.59
C PHE A 319 16.57 -21.94 5.05
N LEU A 320 17.48 -22.28 5.98
CA LEU A 320 17.20 -22.13 7.42
C LEU A 320 16.95 -20.67 7.78
N GLY A 321 17.79 -19.76 7.27
CA GLY A 321 17.63 -18.33 7.50
C GLY A 321 16.30 -17.81 6.96
N ILE A 322 15.92 -18.21 5.75
CA ILE A 322 14.64 -17.83 5.14
C ILE A 322 13.47 -18.39 5.97
N GLY A 323 13.57 -19.66 6.42
CA GLY A 323 12.53 -20.30 7.24
C GLY A 323 12.34 -19.60 8.58
N VAL A 324 13.42 -19.24 9.26
CA VAL A 324 13.38 -18.46 10.52
C VAL A 324 12.80 -17.08 10.27
N GLY A 325 13.20 -16.41 9.18
CA GLY A 325 12.64 -15.11 8.80
C GLY A 325 11.13 -15.19 8.56
N LEU A 326 10.64 -16.20 7.83
CA LEU A 326 9.20 -16.42 7.63
C LEU A 326 8.47 -16.67 8.95
N PHE A 327 9.06 -17.48 9.84
CA PHE A 327 8.47 -17.77 11.14
C PHE A 327 8.33 -16.49 11.98
N ILE A 328 9.37 -15.67 12.04
CA ILE A 328 9.32 -14.38 12.75
C ILE A 328 8.25 -13.49 12.11
N HIS A 329 8.24 -13.37 10.79
CA HIS A 329 7.28 -12.54 10.05
C HIS A 329 5.81 -12.96 10.20
N LEU A 330 5.55 -14.24 10.56
CA LEU A 330 4.19 -14.74 10.82
C LEU A 330 3.75 -14.49 12.28
N ILE A 331 4.68 -14.20 13.19
CA ILE A 331 4.39 -13.94 14.60
C ILE A 331 4.20 -12.45 14.85
N THR A 332 4.93 -11.61 14.12
CA THR A 332 4.78 -10.14 14.17
C THR A 332 3.63 -9.68 13.28
#